data_2b255c1f391015107b42c64b496b2bc7
#
_entry.id   2b255c1f391015107b42c64b496b2bc7
#
_cell.length_a   1.000
_cell.length_b   1.000
_cell.length_c   1.000
_cell.angle_alpha   90.00
_cell.angle_beta   90.00
_cell.angle_gamma   90.00
#
_symmetry.space_group_name_H-M   'P 1'
#
loop_
_entity.id
_entity.type
_entity.pdbx_description
1 polymer ?
#
loop_
_entity_poly.entity_id
_entity_poly.type
_entity_poly.pdbx_seq_one_letter_code
_entity_poly.pdbx_strand_id
1 'polypeptide(L)'
;MAEKAQQQGEAQVQEQTQEVGLLDQILTEGRMARDDFQKERAKDMIGEFVGQVMAGELTLSKNMDVAINSRIAEIDRLITAQMNEIMHNEEFQKLEGSWRGLHHLVKNSLTGTQLKIRVMSVTKKDLLKDFERALEFDQSALFKKIYEEEYGTFGGAPYGALIGDYEFGNHPQDMALLESMSQVAAAAHAPFLSAASSELFGWDTFSEMNEVRDVSKIFDRAEYAKWRSFRESEDSRYVGLTLPHVLGRVPYGAATKPTETFNFEENVDGTDHKKYLWSNAAYALGTRLTEAFSMHGWCVAIRGVEGGGRVDGLPTHTFETDEGEVAMKCPTEVAITDRREKEFSDNGFIPLVHCKGSDFAAFFATQSAQKSKKYDTDDANANARLSSQLQYIFAVSRFAHYLKSMMRDKIGSFMSRQEAQIFLNRWISGYVLENDVAPAAQKAKYPLREARIDVAEVPGKPGSYRAVAFLRPHFQLDELSVSLRLVANLPPPAGK
;
A
#
# COMPACT_ATOMS: atom_id res chain seq x y z
N MET A 1 65.72 0.71 -47.61
CA MET A 1 64.46 0.28 -46.95
C MET A 1 64.41 0.63 -45.47
N ALA A 2 65.53 0.74 -44.79
CA ALA A 2 65.56 1.12 -43.34
C ALA A 2 65.23 2.61 -43.08
N GLU A 3 65.69 3.50 -43.99
CA GLU A 3 65.42 4.96 -43.83
C GLU A 3 63.94 5.36 -44.03
N LYS A 4 63.18 4.63 -44.90
CA LYS A 4 61.74 4.86 -45.06
C LYS A 4 60.90 4.37 -43.89
N ALA A 5 61.35 3.36 -43.16
CA ALA A 5 60.68 2.87 -41.95
C ALA A 5 60.92 3.80 -40.77
N GLN A 6 62.09 4.41 -40.67
CA GLN A 6 62.37 5.39 -39.64
C GLN A 6 61.59 6.70 -39.84
N GLN A 7 61.49 7.20 -41.09
CA GLN A 7 60.67 8.41 -41.36
C GLN A 7 59.17 8.19 -41.15
N GLN A 8 58.64 7.01 -41.41
CA GLN A 8 57.23 6.69 -41.11
C GLN A 8 56.98 6.53 -39.60
N GLY A 9 57.98 6.01 -38.84
CA GLY A 9 57.89 5.93 -37.37
C GLY A 9 57.96 7.28 -36.72
N GLU A 10 58.83 8.18 -37.22
CA GLU A 10 58.94 9.53 -36.68
C GLU A 10 57.74 10.43 -37.02
N ALA A 11 57.13 10.24 -38.19
CA ALA A 11 55.89 10.94 -38.57
C ALA A 11 54.70 10.50 -37.70
N GLN A 12 54.55 9.19 -37.44
CA GLN A 12 53.50 8.71 -36.53
C GLN A 12 53.70 9.12 -35.09
N VAL A 13 54.92 9.22 -34.58
CA VAL A 13 55.22 9.71 -33.22
C VAL A 13 55.00 11.22 -33.14
N GLN A 14 55.29 11.98 -34.20
CA GLN A 14 54.99 13.42 -34.23
C GLN A 14 53.52 13.73 -34.36
N GLU A 15 52.72 12.94 -35.10
CA GLU A 15 51.26 13.05 -35.15
C GLU A 15 50.64 12.75 -33.79
N GLN A 16 51.07 11.66 -33.14
CA GLN A 16 50.55 11.34 -31.77
C GLN A 16 50.93 12.39 -30.72
N THR A 17 52.12 12.99 -30.82
CA THR A 17 52.56 14.02 -29.89
C THR A 17 51.87 15.37 -30.14
N GLN A 18 51.48 15.67 -31.40
CA GLN A 18 50.66 16.84 -31.70
C GLN A 18 49.20 16.67 -31.24
N GLU A 19 48.62 15.45 -31.38
CA GLU A 19 47.27 15.15 -30.93
C GLU A 19 47.15 15.27 -29.40
N VAL A 20 48.13 14.76 -28.63
CA VAL A 20 48.16 14.88 -27.15
C VAL A 20 48.24 16.36 -26.73
N GLY A 21 49.01 17.20 -27.45
CA GLY A 21 49.09 18.62 -27.18
C GLY A 21 47.80 19.39 -27.48
N LEU A 22 47.07 18.99 -28.53
CA LEU A 22 45.81 19.62 -28.92
C LEU A 22 44.68 19.23 -27.98
N LEU A 23 44.61 18.00 -27.50
CA LEU A 23 43.66 17.54 -26.46
C LEU A 23 43.87 18.27 -25.15
N ASP A 24 45.13 18.46 -24.72
CA ASP A 24 45.43 19.22 -23.51
C ASP A 24 45.07 20.73 -23.63
N GLN A 25 45.22 21.31 -24.82
CA GLN A 25 44.78 22.68 -25.10
C GLN A 25 43.23 22.78 -25.04
N ILE A 26 42.53 21.90 -25.67
CA ILE A 26 41.03 21.86 -25.67
C ILE A 26 40.50 21.73 -24.24
N LEU A 27 41.10 20.88 -23.41
CA LEU A 27 40.69 20.66 -22.03
C LEU A 27 40.96 21.88 -21.15
N THR A 28 42.07 22.58 -21.40
CA THR A 28 42.47 23.74 -20.60
C THR A 28 41.70 25.00 -21.00
N GLU A 29 41.52 25.25 -22.29
CA GLU A 29 40.77 26.40 -22.81
C GLU A 29 39.23 26.22 -22.61
N GLY A 30 38.73 24.97 -22.73
CA GLY A 30 37.33 24.64 -22.56
C GLY A 30 36.85 24.64 -21.10
N ARG A 31 37.74 24.77 -20.12
CA ARG A 31 37.43 24.71 -18.67
C ARG A 31 36.61 23.48 -18.28
N MET A 32 36.84 22.37 -18.98
CA MET A 32 36.01 21.13 -18.83
C MET A 32 36.32 20.32 -17.58
N ALA A 33 37.44 20.62 -16.90
CA ALA A 33 37.84 19.89 -15.71
C ALA A 33 38.39 20.84 -14.63
N ARG A 34 38.00 20.60 -13.39
CA ARG A 34 38.36 21.40 -12.20
C ARG A 34 39.57 20.82 -11.45
N ASP A 35 39.83 19.52 -11.61
CA ASP A 35 40.90 18.76 -10.97
C ASP A 35 41.60 17.84 -11.96
N ASP A 36 42.77 17.30 -11.56
CA ASP A 36 43.57 16.44 -12.45
C ASP A 36 42.89 15.11 -12.77
N PHE A 37 42.04 14.58 -11.87
CA PHE A 37 41.26 13.36 -12.12
C PHE A 37 40.20 13.60 -13.19
N GLN A 38 39.51 14.72 -13.15
CA GLN A 38 38.53 15.10 -14.16
C GLN A 38 39.20 15.37 -15.52
N LYS A 39 40.44 15.91 -15.53
CA LYS A 39 41.22 16.10 -16.78
C LYS A 39 41.57 14.76 -17.43
N GLU A 40 42.03 13.79 -16.63
CA GLU A 40 42.40 12.47 -17.15
C GLU A 40 41.19 11.76 -17.73
N ARG A 41 40.06 11.78 -17.01
CA ARG A 41 38.79 11.22 -17.48
C ARG A 41 38.25 11.93 -18.73
N ALA A 42 38.36 13.23 -18.81
CA ALA A 42 37.97 13.99 -20.02
C ALA A 42 38.87 13.68 -21.21
N LYS A 43 40.17 13.47 -20.99
CA LYS A 43 41.13 13.00 -22.02
C LYS A 43 40.70 11.63 -22.59
N ASP A 44 40.40 10.68 -21.73
CA ASP A 44 39.98 9.36 -22.12
C ASP A 44 38.67 9.40 -22.96
N MET A 45 37.68 10.19 -22.51
CA MET A 45 36.43 10.37 -23.21
C MET A 45 36.58 11.00 -24.59
N ILE A 46 37.40 12.05 -24.71
CA ILE A 46 37.67 12.70 -26.01
C ILE A 46 38.49 11.78 -26.91
N GLY A 47 39.48 11.05 -26.36
CA GLY A 47 40.29 10.10 -27.08
C GLY A 47 39.43 8.97 -27.68
N GLU A 48 38.49 8.44 -26.90
CA GLU A 48 37.53 7.43 -27.32
C GLU A 48 36.59 7.96 -28.41
N PHE A 49 36.09 9.18 -28.25
CA PHE A 49 35.24 9.84 -29.25
C PHE A 49 36.02 10.03 -30.61
N VAL A 50 37.25 10.53 -30.55
CA VAL A 50 38.10 10.64 -31.77
C VAL A 50 38.39 9.28 -32.38
N GLY A 51 38.65 8.24 -31.57
CA GLY A 51 38.85 6.88 -32.01
C GLY A 51 37.65 6.34 -32.79
N GLN A 52 36.43 6.56 -32.29
CA GLN A 52 35.19 6.14 -32.97
C GLN A 52 34.93 6.90 -34.28
N VAL A 53 35.28 8.19 -34.31
CA VAL A 53 35.23 9.00 -35.56
C VAL A 53 36.20 8.47 -36.58
N MET A 54 37.43 8.11 -36.20
CA MET A 54 38.47 7.60 -37.09
C MET A 54 38.15 6.15 -37.56
N ALA A 55 37.45 5.38 -36.72
CA ALA A 55 36.97 4.03 -37.10
C ALA A 55 35.81 4.08 -38.12
N GLY A 56 35.27 5.25 -38.42
CA GLY A 56 34.15 5.42 -39.36
C GLY A 56 32.79 5.01 -38.79
N GLU A 57 32.74 4.80 -37.47
CA GLU A 57 31.50 4.50 -36.75
C GLU A 57 30.61 5.74 -36.60
N LEU A 58 31.20 6.92 -36.79
CA LEU A 58 30.52 8.23 -36.70
C LEU A 58 30.70 9.03 -38.00
N THR A 59 29.60 9.43 -38.60
CA THR A 59 29.60 10.38 -39.71
C THR A 59 29.62 11.81 -39.17
N LEU A 60 30.75 12.49 -39.30
CA LEU A 60 30.85 13.90 -38.94
C LEU A 60 30.07 14.76 -39.93
N SER A 61 29.08 15.52 -39.41
CA SER A 61 28.50 16.61 -40.19
C SER A 61 29.50 17.79 -40.25
N LYS A 62 29.34 18.67 -41.25
CA LYS A 62 30.15 19.90 -41.37
C LYS A 62 29.99 20.86 -40.17
N ASN A 63 28.95 20.63 -39.37
CA ASN A 63 28.70 21.39 -38.14
C ASN A 63 28.98 20.48 -36.93
N MET A 64 30.00 20.84 -36.13
CA MET A 64 30.46 20.09 -34.96
C MET A 64 29.35 19.99 -33.88
N ASP A 65 28.56 21.02 -33.69
CA ASP A 65 27.46 21.01 -32.71
C ASP A 65 26.38 19.98 -33.05
N VAL A 66 26.09 19.85 -34.35
CA VAL A 66 25.10 18.84 -34.83
C VAL A 66 25.65 17.42 -34.63
N ALA A 67 26.95 17.20 -34.86
CA ALA A 67 27.57 15.88 -34.68
C ALA A 67 27.60 15.46 -33.21
N ILE A 68 27.93 16.40 -32.27
CA ILE A 68 27.95 16.16 -30.84
C ILE A 68 26.53 15.89 -30.35
N ASN A 69 25.56 16.73 -30.71
CA ASN A 69 24.16 16.53 -30.31
C ASN A 69 23.56 15.22 -30.83
N SER A 70 23.92 14.84 -32.05
CA SER A 70 23.51 13.53 -32.62
C SER A 70 24.08 12.37 -31.82
N ARG A 71 25.33 12.45 -31.36
CA ARG A 71 25.96 11.42 -30.53
C ARG A 71 25.36 11.36 -29.14
N ILE A 72 25.08 12.51 -28.51
CA ILE A 72 24.39 12.58 -27.24
C ILE A 72 23.02 11.87 -27.36
N ALA A 73 22.25 12.19 -28.40
CA ALA A 73 20.93 11.57 -28.63
C ALA A 73 21.04 10.05 -28.83
N GLU A 74 22.11 9.57 -29.49
CA GLU A 74 22.34 8.13 -29.66
C GLU A 74 22.70 7.46 -28.33
N ILE A 75 23.56 8.06 -27.53
CA ILE A 75 23.90 7.58 -26.18
C ILE A 75 22.67 7.58 -25.31
N ASP A 76 21.87 8.65 -25.30
CA ASP A 76 20.62 8.72 -24.57
C ASP A 76 19.67 7.60 -24.96
N ARG A 77 19.56 7.28 -26.26
CA ARG A 77 18.75 6.16 -26.77
C ARG A 77 19.24 4.80 -26.28
N LEU A 78 20.55 4.57 -26.26
CA LEU A 78 21.13 3.32 -25.76
C LEU A 78 20.94 3.16 -24.26
N ILE A 79 21.17 4.23 -23.49
CA ILE A 79 20.93 4.25 -22.04
C ILE A 79 19.45 4.06 -21.76
N THR A 80 18.56 4.72 -22.49
CA THR A 80 17.10 4.58 -22.37
C THR A 80 16.67 3.14 -22.61
N ALA A 81 17.19 2.47 -23.64
CA ALA A 81 16.88 1.07 -23.90
C ALA A 81 17.32 0.17 -22.73
N GLN A 82 18.55 0.34 -22.22
CA GLN A 82 19.07 -0.43 -21.09
C GLN A 82 18.30 -0.15 -19.80
N MET A 83 17.94 1.10 -19.54
CA MET A 83 17.16 1.49 -18.38
C MET A 83 15.74 0.92 -18.42
N ASN A 84 15.10 0.90 -19.61
CA ASN A 84 13.78 0.27 -19.75
C ASN A 84 13.81 -1.23 -19.43
N GLU A 85 14.83 -1.97 -19.88
CA GLU A 85 15.00 -3.38 -19.53
C GLU A 85 15.15 -3.60 -18.02
N ILE A 86 15.91 -2.74 -17.35
CA ILE A 86 16.09 -2.81 -15.88
C ILE A 86 14.78 -2.47 -15.18
N MET A 87 14.14 -1.37 -15.56
CA MET A 87 12.95 -0.85 -14.87
C MET A 87 11.71 -1.71 -15.08
N HIS A 88 11.63 -2.44 -16.21
CA HIS A 88 10.55 -3.38 -16.48
C HIS A 88 10.87 -4.82 -16.04
N ASN A 89 12.04 -5.05 -15.42
CA ASN A 89 12.33 -6.33 -14.80
C ASN A 89 11.42 -6.55 -13.58
N GLU A 90 10.76 -7.70 -13.49
CA GLU A 90 9.76 -8.03 -12.50
C GLU A 90 10.29 -7.93 -11.05
N GLU A 91 11.53 -8.39 -10.81
CA GLU A 91 12.14 -8.32 -9.48
C GLU A 91 12.42 -6.88 -9.07
N PHE A 92 12.88 -6.07 -10.04
CA PHE A 92 13.14 -4.65 -9.80
C PHE A 92 11.84 -3.88 -9.56
N GLN A 93 10.79 -4.15 -10.34
CA GLN A 93 9.47 -3.54 -10.15
C GLN A 93 8.88 -3.88 -8.77
N LYS A 94 9.00 -5.12 -8.31
CA LYS A 94 8.57 -5.51 -6.97
C LYS A 94 9.32 -4.73 -5.88
N LEU A 95 10.64 -4.61 -6.02
CA LEU A 95 11.44 -3.83 -5.07
C LEU A 95 11.07 -2.35 -5.09
N GLU A 96 10.96 -1.75 -6.28
CA GLU A 96 10.58 -0.34 -6.43
C GLU A 96 9.17 -0.10 -5.90
N GLY A 97 8.20 -1.00 -6.19
CA GLY A 97 6.83 -0.93 -5.71
C GLY A 97 6.73 -0.92 -4.19
N SER A 98 7.48 -1.81 -3.53
CA SER A 98 7.59 -1.88 -2.06
C SER A 98 8.12 -0.57 -1.46
N TRP A 99 9.24 -0.06 -1.98
CA TRP A 99 9.84 1.18 -1.46
C TRP A 99 8.98 2.41 -1.72
N ARG A 100 8.32 2.48 -2.88
CA ARG A 100 7.41 3.60 -3.17
C ARG A 100 6.13 3.54 -2.36
N GLY A 101 5.59 2.35 -2.12
CA GLY A 101 4.45 2.15 -1.22
C GLY A 101 4.78 2.59 0.20
N LEU A 102 5.92 2.16 0.74
CA LEU A 102 6.40 2.60 2.04
C LEU A 102 6.66 4.11 2.08
N HIS A 103 7.29 4.68 1.05
CA HIS A 103 7.50 6.12 0.94
C HIS A 103 6.17 6.89 0.93
N HIS A 104 5.17 6.41 0.17
CA HIS A 104 3.83 6.99 0.14
C HIS A 104 3.19 7.00 1.54
N LEU A 105 3.25 5.88 2.26
CA LEU A 105 2.75 5.79 3.63
C LEU A 105 3.45 6.79 4.56
N VAL A 106 4.78 6.83 4.55
CA VAL A 106 5.55 7.70 5.46
C VAL A 106 5.34 9.18 5.14
N LYS A 107 5.36 9.53 3.85
CA LYS A 107 5.18 10.92 3.39
C LYS A 107 3.80 11.49 3.75
N ASN A 108 2.76 10.66 3.69
CA ASN A 108 1.38 11.06 3.99
C ASN A 108 0.99 10.83 5.45
N SER A 109 1.94 10.50 6.33
CA SER A 109 1.71 10.27 7.76
C SER A 109 2.38 11.32 8.61
N LEU A 110 1.64 11.94 9.53
CA LEU A 110 2.20 12.85 10.53
C LEU A 110 2.84 12.05 11.66
N THR A 111 4.10 11.64 11.46
CA THR A 111 4.84 10.86 12.43
C THR A 111 5.30 11.72 13.61
N GLY A 112 5.35 11.13 14.81
CA GLY A 112 5.74 11.81 16.03
C GLY A 112 5.76 10.88 17.23
N THR A 113 5.62 11.46 18.43
CA THR A 113 5.62 10.67 19.67
C THR A 113 4.41 9.74 19.79
N GLN A 114 3.27 10.13 19.22
CA GLN A 114 2.02 9.38 19.29
C GLN A 114 1.81 8.44 18.10
N LEU A 115 2.34 8.78 16.91
CA LEU A 115 2.27 7.97 15.71
C LEU A 115 3.67 7.57 15.27
N LYS A 116 3.98 6.28 15.32
CA LYS A 116 5.28 5.72 14.95
C LYS A 116 5.08 4.66 13.87
N ILE A 117 5.94 4.72 12.85
CA ILE A 117 6.03 3.69 11.81
C ILE A 117 7.34 2.96 12.04
N ARG A 118 7.29 1.63 12.17
CA ARG A 118 8.45 0.76 12.28
C ARG A 118 8.48 -0.18 11.10
N VAL A 119 9.64 -0.43 10.55
CA VAL A 119 9.83 -1.28 9.38
C VAL A 119 10.62 -2.52 9.80
N MET A 120 10.15 -3.68 9.36
CA MET A 120 10.84 -4.96 9.53
C MET A 120 11.00 -5.59 8.14
N SER A 121 12.23 -5.86 7.75
CA SER A 121 12.51 -6.58 6.49
C SER A 121 12.47 -8.08 6.75
N VAL A 122 11.43 -8.74 6.25
CA VAL A 122 11.22 -10.18 6.36
C VAL A 122 10.43 -10.67 5.16
N THR A 123 10.79 -11.84 4.63
CA THR A 123 10.06 -12.43 3.49
C THR A 123 8.87 -13.28 3.99
N LYS A 124 7.85 -13.46 3.13
CA LYS A 124 6.74 -14.42 3.38
C LYS A 124 7.26 -15.80 3.79
N LYS A 125 8.32 -16.25 3.12
CA LYS A 125 8.94 -17.55 3.34
C LYS A 125 9.60 -17.67 4.72
N ASP A 126 10.22 -16.59 5.20
CA ASP A 126 10.84 -16.57 6.52
C ASP A 126 9.80 -16.53 7.63
N LEU A 127 8.70 -15.78 7.44
CA LEU A 127 7.56 -15.80 8.36
C LEU A 127 6.94 -17.19 8.46
N LEU A 128 6.71 -17.84 7.32
CA LEU A 128 6.16 -19.19 7.31
C LEU A 128 7.07 -20.17 8.06
N LYS A 129 8.40 -20.12 7.82
CA LYS A 129 9.36 -20.94 8.54
C LYS A 129 9.42 -20.66 10.06
N ASP A 130 9.24 -19.40 10.46
CA ASP A 130 9.17 -19.02 11.87
C ASP A 130 7.97 -19.71 12.55
N PHE A 131 6.81 -19.66 11.92
CA PHE A 131 5.60 -20.32 12.42
C PHE A 131 5.68 -21.87 12.37
N GLU A 132 6.26 -22.44 11.33
CA GLU A 132 6.45 -23.91 11.22
C GLU A 132 7.42 -24.47 12.27
N ARG A 133 8.40 -23.67 12.71
CA ARG A 133 9.37 -24.06 13.75
C ARG A 133 8.81 -23.90 15.16
N ALA A 134 7.85 -23.01 15.34
CA ALA A 134 7.18 -22.82 16.61
C ALA A 134 6.17 -23.95 16.84
N LEU A 135 6.13 -24.49 18.07
CA LEU A 135 5.10 -25.49 18.42
C LEU A 135 3.69 -24.88 18.39
N GLU A 136 3.59 -23.64 18.84
CA GLU A 136 2.36 -22.83 18.81
C GLU A 136 2.73 -21.41 18.35
N PHE A 137 1.77 -20.66 17.82
CA PHE A 137 1.98 -19.31 17.25
C PHE A 137 2.61 -18.32 18.25
N ASP A 138 2.34 -18.50 19.55
CA ASP A 138 2.83 -17.66 20.64
C ASP A 138 4.33 -17.85 20.94
N GLN A 139 4.95 -18.92 20.42
CA GLN A 139 6.39 -19.19 20.53
C GLN A 139 7.19 -18.66 19.34
N SER A 140 6.52 -18.15 18.31
CA SER A 140 7.17 -17.57 17.13
C SER A 140 7.98 -16.31 17.47
N ALA A 141 9.04 -16.06 16.71
CA ALA A 141 9.85 -14.85 16.89
C ALA A 141 9.04 -13.58 16.58
N LEU A 142 8.12 -13.68 15.61
CA LEU A 142 7.22 -12.58 15.27
C LEU A 142 6.29 -12.24 16.45
N PHE A 143 5.67 -13.23 17.08
CA PHE A 143 4.82 -13.01 18.26
C PHE A 143 5.59 -12.34 19.40
N LYS A 144 6.80 -12.80 19.68
CA LYS A 144 7.67 -12.19 20.71
C LYS A 144 7.90 -10.71 20.44
N LYS A 145 8.23 -10.34 19.20
CA LYS A 145 8.45 -8.93 18.81
C LYS A 145 7.20 -8.08 18.91
N ILE A 146 6.04 -8.59 18.49
CA ILE A 146 4.80 -7.80 18.43
C ILE A 146 4.11 -7.77 19.79
N TYR A 147 3.96 -8.93 20.42
CA TYR A 147 3.20 -9.07 21.65
C TYR A 147 4.08 -8.90 22.90
N GLU A 148 5.14 -9.71 23.06
CA GLU A 148 5.89 -9.71 24.32
C GLU A 148 6.69 -8.42 24.51
N GLU A 149 7.44 -7.98 23.51
CA GLU A 149 8.30 -6.80 23.61
C GLU A 149 7.51 -5.49 23.75
N GLU A 150 6.32 -5.38 23.11
CA GLU A 150 5.57 -4.13 23.06
C GLU A 150 4.28 -4.18 23.88
N TYR A 151 3.37 -5.12 23.60
CA TYR A 151 2.08 -5.17 24.31
C TYR A 151 2.19 -5.83 25.69
N GLY A 152 3.05 -6.83 25.83
CA GLY A 152 3.32 -7.55 27.07
C GLY A 152 4.20 -6.80 28.07
N THR A 153 5.07 -5.89 27.60
CA THR A 153 6.09 -5.21 28.41
C THR A 153 5.58 -3.88 28.97
N PHE A 154 5.93 -3.59 30.23
CA PHE A 154 5.63 -2.30 30.85
C PHE A 154 6.43 -1.18 30.18
N GLY A 155 5.72 -0.13 29.75
CA GLY A 155 6.33 0.97 28.99
C GLY A 155 6.47 0.70 27.47
N GLY A 156 6.10 -0.49 27.01
CA GLY A 156 6.04 -0.80 25.58
C GLY A 156 4.95 0.01 24.85
N ALA A 157 5.10 0.15 23.54
CA ALA A 157 4.16 0.85 22.66
C ALA A 157 3.44 -0.16 21.75
N PRO A 158 2.25 -0.66 22.12
CA PRO A 158 1.52 -1.65 21.35
C PRO A 158 1.25 -1.19 19.92
N TYR A 159 1.45 -2.08 18.95
CA TYR A 159 1.13 -1.82 17.55
C TYR A 159 -0.37 -1.64 17.38
N GLY A 160 -0.79 -0.61 16.65
CA GLY A 160 -2.19 -0.38 16.30
C GLY A 160 -2.63 -1.10 15.03
N ALA A 161 -1.69 -1.33 14.11
CA ALA A 161 -1.88 -2.06 12.88
C ALA A 161 -0.57 -2.70 12.43
N LEU A 162 -0.67 -3.80 11.68
CA LEU A 162 0.44 -4.47 11.01
C LEU A 162 0.19 -4.40 9.50
N ILE A 163 1.13 -3.87 8.73
CA ILE A 163 1.01 -3.79 7.27
C ILE A 163 2.06 -4.73 6.68
N GLY A 164 1.61 -5.78 5.98
CA GLY A 164 2.46 -6.71 5.26
C GLY A 164 2.49 -6.37 3.78
N ASP A 165 3.67 -6.07 3.25
CA ASP A 165 3.87 -5.91 1.81
C ASP A 165 3.97 -7.27 1.14
N TYR A 166 2.87 -8.01 1.20
CA TYR A 166 2.72 -9.35 0.67
C TYR A 166 1.44 -9.44 -0.15
N GLU A 167 1.43 -10.39 -1.08
CA GLU A 167 0.26 -10.79 -1.82
C GLU A 167 -0.09 -12.24 -1.47
N PHE A 168 -1.37 -12.50 -1.21
CA PHE A 168 -1.86 -13.82 -0.81
C PHE A 168 -2.70 -14.44 -1.92
N GLY A 169 -2.22 -15.58 -2.41
CA GLY A 169 -2.91 -16.42 -3.38
C GLY A 169 -3.68 -17.57 -2.73
N ASN A 170 -4.17 -18.52 -3.54
CA ASN A 170 -4.84 -19.73 -3.04
C ASN A 170 -3.90 -20.88 -2.68
N HIS A 171 -2.60 -20.61 -2.54
CA HIS A 171 -1.62 -21.63 -2.20
C HIS A 171 -1.79 -22.07 -0.74
N PRO A 172 -1.67 -23.38 -0.41
CA PRO A 172 -1.81 -23.87 0.97
C PRO A 172 -0.90 -23.20 2.00
N GLN A 173 0.31 -22.79 1.59
CA GLN A 173 1.26 -22.07 2.45
C GLN A 173 0.78 -20.64 2.77
N ASP A 174 0.14 -19.98 1.82
CA ASP A 174 -0.43 -18.65 2.01
C ASP A 174 -1.59 -18.71 3.02
N MET A 175 -2.43 -19.73 2.91
CA MET A 175 -3.53 -19.94 3.86
C MET A 175 -3.01 -20.22 5.27
N ALA A 176 -1.98 -21.06 5.41
CA ALA A 176 -1.37 -21.34 6.70
C ALA A 176 -0.72 -20.09 7.31
N LEU A 177 -0.05 -19.29 6.50
CA LEU A 177 0.53 -18.02 6.95
C LEU A 177 -0.55 -17.02 7.39
N LEU A 178 -1.65 -16.87 6.63
CA LEU A 178 -2.77 -16.01 7.01
C LEU A 178 -3.40 -16.44 8.33
N GLU A 179 -3.57 -17.74 8.56
CA GLU A 179 -4.10 -18.29 9.80
C GLU A 179 -3.20 -17.94 10.99
N SER A 180 -1.91 -18.20 10.88
CA SER A 180 -0.93 -17.86 11.94
C SER A 180 -0.83 -16.36 12.19
N MET A 181 -0.82 -15.55 11.12
CA MET A 181 -0.83 -14.09 11.23
C MET A 181 -2.11 -13.56 11.89
N SER A 182 -3.25 -14.17 11.61
CA SER A 182 -4.53 -13.78 12.24
C SER A 182 -4.53 -14.03 13.74
N GLN A 183 -3.93 -15.13 14.19
CA GLN A 183 -3.78 -15.45 15.62
C GLN A 183 -2.86 -14.45 16.33
N VAL A 184 -1.72 -14.10 15.73
CA VAL A 184 -0.81 -13.07 16.27
C VAL A 184 -1.50 -11.71 16.31
N ALA A 185 -2.19 -11.31 15.24
CA ALA A 185 -2.91 -10.05 15.15
C ALA A 185 -4.05 -9.96 16.19
N ALA A 186 -4.79 -11.05 16.40
CA ALA A 186 -5.84 -11.16 17.41
C ALA A 186 -5.28 -11.04 18.83
N ALA A 187 -4.22 -11.78 19.14
CA ALA A 187 -3.60 -11.76 20.46
C ALA A 187 -3.02 -10.37 20.80
N ALA A 188 -2.38 -9.71 19.83
CA ALA A 188 -1.80 -8.37 20.00
C ALA A 188 -2.85 -7.24 19.85
N HIS A 189 -4.08 -7.53 19.48
CA HIS A 189 -5.09 -6.53 19.10
C HIS A 189 -4.57 -5.55 18.03
N ALA A 190 -3.84 -6.05 17.05
CA ALA A 190 -3.24 -5.26 15.97
C ALA A 190 -3.63 -5.88 14.61
N PRO A 191 -4.70 -5.40 13.96
CA PRO A 191 -5.13 -5.96 12.68
C PRO A 191 -4.02 -5.96 11.63
N PHE A 192 -3.94 -7.06 10.89
CA PHE A 192 -2.97 -7.27 9.82
C PHE A 192 -3.60 -6.92 8.47
N LEU A 193 -2.97 -6.02 7.75
CA LEU A 193 -3.37 -5.55 6.43
C LEU A 193 -2.35 -5.98 5.38
N SER A 194 -2.83 -6.53 4.28
CA SER A 194 -1.99 -6.97 3.16
C SER A 194 -2.80 -6.91 1.86
N ALA A 195 -2.28 -7.46 0.75
CA ALA A 195 -3.00 -7.53 -0.50
C ALA A 195 -3.45 -8.96 -0.85
N ALA A 196 -4.57 -9.06 -1.56
CA ALA A 196 -4.95 -10.27 -2.26
C ALA A 196 -4.26 -10.29 -3.64
N SER A 197 -3.67 -11.42 -3.99
CA SER A 197 -3.18 -11.67 -5.36
C SER A 197 -4.34 -11.98 -6.31
N SER A 198 -4.20 -11.67 -7.61
CA SER A 198 -5.13 -12.13 -8.65
C SER A 198 -5.23 -13.66 -8.68
N GLU A 199 -4.16 -14.37 -8.37
CA GLU A 199 -4.14 -15.84 -8.26
C GLU A 199 -5.12 -16.39 -7.21
N LEU A 200 -5.48 -15.59 -6.17
CA LEU A 200 -6.50 -16.00 -5.21
C LEU A 200 -7.87 -16.20 -5.86
N PHE A 201 -8.12 -15.53 -6.98
CA PHE A 201 -9.35 -15.64 -7.75
C PHE A 201 -9.21 -16.62 -8.94
N GLY A 202 -8.01 -17.18 -9.13
CA GLY A 202 -7.68 -18.02 -10.29
C GLY A 202 -7.48 -17.20 -11.57
N TRP A 203 -7.06 -15.96 -11.44
CA TRP A 203 -6.75 -15.02 -12.53
C TRP A 203 -5.25 -14.79 -12.64
N ASP A 204 -4.77 -14.58 -13.86
CA ASP A 204 -3.39 -14.15 -14.08
C ASP A 204 -3.21 -12.67 -13.71
N THR A 205 -4.22 -11.85 -14.01
CA THR A 205 -4.25 -10.41 -13.67
C THR A 205 -5.67 -9.99 -13.25
N PHE A 206 -5.78 -8.89 -12.51
CA PHE A 206 -7.09 -8.34 -12.15
C PHE A 206 -7.92 -7.86 -13.36
N SER A 207 -7.31 -7.70 -14.53
CA SER A 207 -8.03 -7.33 -15.77
C SER A 207 -9.09 -8.37 -16.17
N GLU A 208 -8.89 -9.64 -15.81
CA GLU A 208 -9.83 -10.74 -16.06
C GLU A 208 -11.11 -10.65 -15.22
N MET A 209 -11.13 -9.77 -14.22
CA MET A 209 -12.32 -9.53 -13.40
C MET A 209 -13.57 -9.22 -14.22
N ASN A 210 -13.41 -8.57 -15.37
CA ASN A 210 -14.52 -8.18 -16.22
C ASN A 210 -15.18 -9.37 -16.96
N GLU A 211 -14.46 -10.47 -17.11
CA GLU A 211 -14.93 -11.68 -17.78
C GLU A 211 -15.81 -12.56 -16.87
N VAL A 212 -15.63 -12.40 -15.55
CA VAL A 212 -16.36 -13.20 -14.55
C VAL A 212 -17.69 -12.54 -14.22
N ARG A 213 -18.78 -13.30 -14.28
CA ARG A 213 -20.12 -12.79 -13.98
C ARG A 213 -20.37 -12.58 -12.48
N ASP A 214 -19.86 -13.47 -11.62
CA ASP A 214 -20.10 -13.51 -10.19
C ASP A 214 -18.86 -14.02 -9.46
N VAL A 215 -18.21 -13.16 -8.72
CA VAL A 215 -16.98 -13.46 -7.97
C VAL A 215 -17.24 -14.46 -6.84
N SER A 216 -18.43 -14.43 -6.23
CA SER A 216 -18.76 -15.31 -5.09
C SER A 216 -18.70 -16.78 -5.47
N LYS A 217 -19.04 -17.12 -6.72
CA LYS A 217 -19.01 -18.51 -7.22
C LYS A 217 -17.61 -19.08 -7.34
N ILE A 218 -16.59 -18.26 -7.43
CA ILE A 218 -15.20 -18.71 -7.45
C ILE A 218 -14.91 -19.45 -6.14
N PHE A 219 -15.31 -18.87 -5.02
CA PHE A 219 -15.03 -19.40 -3.68
C PHE A 219 -15.90 -20.58 -3.25
N ASP A 220 -16.93 -20.93 -4.03
CA ASP A 220 -17.75 -22.11 -3.77
C ASP A 220 -17.07 -23.42 -4.23
N ARG A 221 -16.05 -23.35 -5.06
CA ARG A 221 -15.30 -24.49 -5.57
C ARG A 221 -14.58 -25.24 -4.45
N ALA A 222 -14.32 -26.54 -4.66
CA ALA A 222 -13.69 -27.41 -3.67
C ALA A 222 -12.25 -26.94 -3.31
N GLU A 223 -11.52 -26.39 -4.26
CA GLU A 223 -10.15 -25.88 -4.08
C GLU A 223 -10.02 -24.75 -3.06
N TYR A 224 -11.12 -24.02 -2.79
CA TYR A 224 -11.18 -22.94 -1.81
C TYR A 224 -11.66 -23.38 -0.41
N ALA A 225 -11.67 -24.68 -0.12
CA ALA A 225 -12.10 -25.18 1.17
C ALA A 225 -11.28 -24.58 2.35
N LYS A 226 -9.97 -24.44 2.19
CA LYS A 226 -9.10 -23.80 3.20
C LYS A 226 -9.40 -22.32 3.39
N TRP A 227 -9.62 -21.58 2.30
CA TRP A 227 -10.04 -20.18 2.36
C TRP A 227 -11.38 -20.01 3.10
N ARG A 228 -12.38 -20.84 2.79
CA ARG A 228 -13.66 -20.82 3.51
C ARG A 228 -13.50 -21.13 4.99
N SER A 229 -12.71 -22.16 5.34
CA SER A 229 -12.40 -22.50 6.73
C SER A 229 -11.71 -21.35 7.47
N PHE A 230 -10.72 -20.71 6.84
CA PHE A 230 -10.06 -19.54 7.40
C PHE A 230 -11.05 -18.40 7.66
N ARG A 231 -11.92 -18.08 6.71
CA ARG A 231 -12.95 -17.04 6.88
C ARG A 231 -13.98 -17.33 7.99
N GLU A 232 -14.20 -18.58 8.34
CA GLU A 232 -15.11 -18.99 9.42
C GLU A 232 -14.44 -18.95 10.80
N SER A 233 -13.10 -18.82 10.87
CA SER A 233 -12.36 -18.65 12.11
C SER A 233 -12.67 -17.30 12.77
N GLU A 234 -12.56 -17.22 14.11
CA GLU A 234 -12.81 -15.97 14.82
C GLU A 234 -11.69 -14.94 14.64
N ASP A 235 -10.46 -15.41 14.46
CA ASP A 235 -9.29 -14.55 14.35
C ASP A 235 -9.16 -13.90 12.97
N SER A 236 -9.80 -14.46 11.93
CA SER A 236 -9.83 -13.88 10.58
C SER A 236 -10.41 -12.47 10.52
N ARG A 237 -11.15 -12.04 11.57
CA ARG A 237 -11.61 -10.64 11.70
C ARG A 237 -10.45 -9.63 11.82
N TYR A 238 -9.27 -10.08 12.24
CA TYR A 238 -8.09 -9.23 12.36
C TYR A 238 -7.25 -9.18 11.07
N VAL A 239 -7.74 -9.74 9.97
CA VAL A 239 -7.06 -9.72 8.67
C VAL A 239 -7.87 -8.90 7.68
N GLY A 240 -7.21 -7.96 6.99
CA GLY A 240 -7.76 -7.21 5.87
C GLY A 240 -6.90 -7.38 4.62
N LEU A 241 -7.52 -7.80 3.52
CA LEU A 241 -6.86 -7.99 2.23
C LEU A 241 -7.37 -6.95 1.23
N THR A 242 -6.49 -6.06 0.82
CA THR A 242 -6.78 -5.00 -0.15
C THR A 242 -6.60 -5.49 -1.58
N LEU A 243 -7.31 -4.89 -2.51
CA LEU A 243 -7.18 -5.05 -3.95
C LEU A 243 -7.78 -3.82 -4.68
N PRO A 244 -7.47 -3.60 -5.96
CA PRO A 244 -6.33 -4.08 -6.72
C PRO A 244 -5.06 -3.31 -6.35
N HIS A 245 -3.98 -3.45 -7.12
CA HIS A 245 -2.77 -2.65 -6.95
C HIS A 245 -3.01 -1.18 -7.31
N VAL A 246 -2.15 -0.32 -6.75
CA VAL A 246 -2.13 1.13 -6.99
C VAL A 246 -0.90 1.50 -7.80
N LEU A 247 -1.02 2.44 -8.72
CA LEU A 247 0.11 2.95 -9.48
C LEU A 247 1.15 3.58 -8.53
N GLY A 248 2.36 3.05 -8.54
CA GLY A 248 3.44 3.48 -7.62
C GLY A 248 4.10 4.78 -8.05
N ARG A 249 4.11 5.09 -9.33
CA ARG A 249 4.62 6.32 -9.93
C ARG A 249 4.10 6.54 -11.34
N VAL A 250 4.19 7.76 -11.80
CA VAL A 250 4.01 8.11 -13.21
C VAL A 250 5.23 7.64 -14.00
N PRO A 251 5.09 7.10 -15.22
CA PRO A 251 6.21 6.81 -16.10
C PRO A 251 7.10 8.03 -16.33
N TYR A 252 8.40 7.82 -16.46
CA TYR A 252 9.34 8.88 -16.77
C TYR A 252 9.26 9.27 -18.24
N GLY A 253 9.33 10.56 -18.53
CA GLY A 253 9.31 11.10 -19.89
C GLY A 253 9.17 12.62 -19.88
N ALA A 254 9.49 13.25 -21.01
CA ALA A 254 9.45 14.70 -21.16
C ALA A 254 8.07 15.30 -20.86
N ALA A 255 7.01 14.60 -21.25
CA ALA A 255 5.62 15.03 -21.05
C ALA A 255 5.07 14.72 -19.65
N THR A 256 5.71 13.82 -18.89
CA THR A 256 5.20 13.33 -17.61
C THR A 256 6.12 13.72 -16.46
N LYS A 257 7.26 13.05 -16.35
CA LYS A 257 8.26 13.28 -15.31
C LYS A 257 9.65 13.32 -15.94
N PRO A 258 10.13 14.48 -16.41
CA PRO A 258 11.44 14.62 -17.02
C PRO A 258 12.55 14.31 -16.02
N THR A 259 13.64 13.74 -16.52
CA THR A 259 14.87 13.54 -15.74
C THR A 259 15.84 14.69 -16.01
N GLU A 260 16.64 15.08 -14.99
CA GLU A 260 17.57 16.21 -15.11
C GLU A 260 18.88 15.84 -15.81
N THR A 261 19.23 14.55 -15.85
CA THR A 261 20.58 14.10 -16.27
C THR A 261 20.68 13.73 -17.74
N PHE A 262 19.62 13.18 -18.33
CA PHE A 262 19.55 12.78 -19.74
C PHE A 262 18.09 12.65 -20.19
N ASN A 263 17.84 12.65 -21.50
CA ASN A 263 16.48 12.49 -22.03
C ASN A 263 16.03 11.04 -21.93
N PHE A 264 15.42 10.69 -20.81
CA PHE A 264 14.88 9.37 -20.58
C PHE A 264 13.38 9.31 -20.92
N GLU A 265 13.02 8.40 -21.80
CA GLU A 265 11.63 8.07 -22.12
C GLU A 265 11.36 6.62 -21.72
N GLU A 266 10.51 6.43 -20.74
CA GLU A 266 10.07 5.11 -20.33
C GLU A 266 9.08 4.56 -21.38
N ASN A 267 9.32 3.34 -21.86
CA ASN A 267 8.51 2.72 -22.89
C ASN A 267 7.17 2.21 -22.34
N VAL A 268 6.25 3.12 -22.03
CA VAL A 268 4.91 2.84 -21.50
C VAL A 268 3.88 3.58 -22.33
N ASP A 269 3.07 2.83 -23.06
CA ASP A 269 2.09 3.31 -24.03
C ASP A 269 0.63 3.32 -23.55
N GLY A 270 0.40 2.97 -22.30
CA GLY A 270 -0.96 2.91 -21.73
C GLY A 270 -1.65 1.56 -21.85
N THR A 271 -1.23 0.70 -22.77
CA THR A 271 -1.88 -0.58 -23.09
C THR A 271 -1.34 -1.74 -22.27
N ASP A 272 -0.03 -1.83 -22.10
CA ASP A 272 0.64 -2.91 -21.39
C ASP A 272 0.71 -2.64 -19.87
N HIS A 273 -0.12 -3.35 -19.11
CA HIS A 273 -0.17 -3.25 -17.65
C HIS A 273 1.13 -3.67 -16.97
N LYS A 274 1.91 -4.58 -17.55
CA LYS A 274 3.15 -5.10 -16.97
C LYS A 274 4.29 -4.08 -16.95
N LYS A 275 4.21 -3.09 -17.83
CA LYS A 275 5.19 -2.01 -17.89
C LYS A 275 4.96 -0.92 -16.84
N TYR A 276 3.77 -0.86 -16.24
CA TYR A 276 3.48 0.04 -15.15
C TYR A 276 4.04 -0.48 -13.82
N LEU A 277 4.45 0.45 -12.98
CA LEU A 277 4.87 0.11 -11.63
C LEU A 277 3.66 0.07 -10.69
N TRP A 278 3.37 -1.10 -10.18
CA TRP A 278 2.29 -1.31 -9.22
C TRP A 278 2.81 -1.44 -7.79
N SER A 279 2.05 -0.92 -6.84
CA SER A 279 2.32 -0.98 -5.40
C SER A 279 1.13 -1.57 -4.67
N ASN A 280 1.38 -2.16 -3.51
CA ASN A 280 0.37 -2.78 -2.66
C ASN A 280 -0.60 -1.72 -2.10
N ALA A 281 -1.90 -1.92 -2.30
CA ALA A 281 -2.94 -1.00 -1.82
C ALA A 281 -3.07 -0.97 -0.29
N ALA A 282 -2.48 -1.90 0.45
CA ALA A 282 -2.42 -1.86 1.90
C ALA A 282 -1.68 -0.63 2.44
N TYR A 283 -0.70 -0.11 1.70
CA TYR A 283 -0.05 1.16 2.03
C TYR A 283 -1.02 2.34 1.92
N ALA A 284 -1.86 2.35 0.89
CA ALA A 284 -2.90 3.38 0.74
C ALA A 284 -3.95 3.32 1.87
N LEU A 285 -4.37 2.11 2.29
CA LEU A 285 -5.21 1.96 3.47
C LEU A 285 -4.49 2.39 4.75
N GLY A 286 -3.20 2.11 4.85
CA GLY A 286 -2.33 2.57 5.93
C GLY A 286 -2.33 4.09 6.08
N THR A 287 -2.31 4.85 4.97
CA THR A 287 -2.41 6.32 5.02
C THR A 287 -3.75 6.79 5.59
N ARG A 288 -4.85 6.08 5.33
CA ARG A 288 -6.17 6.40 5.91
C ARG A 288 -6.19 6.17 7.42
N LEU A 289 -5.54 5.10 7.88
CA LEU A 289 -5.40 4.83 9.31
C LEU A 289 -4.60 5.91 10.03
N THR A 290 -3.46 6.29 9.47
CA THR A 290 -2.58 7.30 10.07
C THR A 290 -3.21 8.68 10.06
N GLU A 291 -3.94 9.04 9.01
CA GLU A 291 -4.67 10.30 8.90
C GLU A 291 -5.85 10.35 9.89
N ALA A 292 -6.68 9.31 9.93
CA ALA A 292 -7.78 9.22 10.88
C ALA A 292 -7.30 9.33 12.32
N PHE A 293 -6.19 8.65 12.66
CA PHE A 293 -5.59 8.75 13.99
C PHE A 293 -5.06 10.15 14.28
N SER A 294 -4.39 10.79 13.33
CA SER A 294 -3.88 12.16 13.49
C SER A 294 -4.99 13.18 13.72
N MET A 295 -6.11 13.06 12.99
CA MET A 295 -7.22 14.01 13.10
C MET A 295 -8.14 13.77 14.29
N HIS A 296 -8.40 12.51 14.62
CA HIS A 296 -9.44 12.13 15.60
C HIS A 296 -8.91 11.39 16.82
N GLY A 297 -7.66 10.88 16.79
CA GLY A 297 -7.09 10.02 17.82
C GLY A 297 -7.58 8.56 17.74
N TRP A 298 -8.43 8.22 16.76
CA TRP A 298 -9.03 6.90 16.52
C TRP A 298 -9.04 6.56 15.05
N CYS A 299 -8.96 5.28 14.71
CA CYS A 299 -8.97 4.78 13.34
C CYS A 299 -10.37 4.29 12.90
N VAL A 300 -11.43 5.06 13.20
CA VAL A 300 -12.81 4.71 12.84
C VAL A 300 -13.19 5.30 11.49
N ALA A 301 -12.73 6.51 11.17
CA ALA A 301 -13.02 7.23 9.95
C ALA A 301 -12.03 6.84 8.83
N ILE A 302 -12.23 5.66 8.23
CA ILE A 302 -11.32 5.06 7.22
C ILE A 302 -12.04 4.54 5.98
N ARG A 303 -13.35 4.77 5.85
CA ARG A 303 -14.17 4.27 4.74
C ARG A 303 -15.12 5.35 4.21
N GLY A 304 -15.49 5.20 2.92
CA GLY A 304 -16.32 6.18 2.22
C GLY A 304 -15.60 7.48 1.90
N VAL A 305 -16.09 8.22 0.92
CA VAL A 305 -15.45 9.46 0.46
C VAL A 305 -15.46 10.52 1.57
N GLU A 306 -16.60 10.73 2.23
CA GLU A 306 -16.76 11.70 3.33
C GLU A 306 -16.32 11.13 4.69
N GLY A 307 -16.22 9.81 4.80
CA GLY A 307 -15.89 9.13 6.04
C GLY A 307 -14.40 8.79 6.21
N GLY A 308 -13.50 9.40 5.43
CA GLY A 308 -12.05 9.27 5.56
C GLY A 308 -11.40 8.13 4.75
N GLY A 309 -12.17 7.43 3.91
CA GLY A 309 -11.64 6.37 3.02
C GLY A 309 -11.08 6.88 1.70
N ARG A 310 -11.10 8.19 1.45
CA ARG A 310 -10.60 8.80 0.23
C ARG A 310 -9.08 8.91 0.22
N VAL A 311 -8.44 8.44 -0.85
CA VAL A 311 -7.00 8.52 -1.10
C VAL A 311 -6.77 9.50 -2.24
N ASP A 312 -6.21 10.65 -1.93
CA ASP A 312 -5.95 11.74 -2.88
C ASP A 312 -4.53 11.69 -3.42
N GLY A 313 -4.32 12.39 -4.56
CA GLY A 313 -3.00 12.59 -5.14
C GLY A 313 -2.34 11.31 -5.63
N LEU A 314 -3.12 10.35 -6.12
CA LEU A 314 -2.59 9.15 -6.74
C LEU A 314 -1.92 9.49 -8.07
N PRO A 315 -0.82 8.82 -8.42
CA PRO A 315 -0.21 8.99 -9.73
C PRO A 315 -1.22 8.70 -10.86
N THR A 316 -1.34 9.61 -11.81
CA THR A 316 -2.17 9.44 -13.01
C THR A 316 -1.30 9.62 -14.25
N HIS A 317 -1.46 8.74 -15.23
CA HIS A 317 -0.76 8.83 -16.50
C HIS A 317 -1.77 9.11 -17.62
N THR A 318 -1.54 10.18 -18.37
CA THR A 318 -2.31 10.50 -19.57
C THR A 318 -1.49 10.14 -20.80
N PHE A 319 -2.09 9.47 -21.74
CA PHE A 319 -1.47 9.04 -22.98
C PHE A 319 -2.43 9.28 -24.17
N GLU A 320 -1.87 9.41 -25.34
CA GLU A 320 -2.65 9.52 -26.59
C GLU A 320 -2.99 8.12 -27.08
N THR A 321 -4.24 7.90 -27.45
CA THR A 321 -4.69 6.66 -28.10
C THR A 321 -4.40 6.71 -29.59
N ASP A 322 -4.41 5.55 -30.25
CA ASP A 322 -4.24 5.45 -31.72
C ASP A 322 -5.28 6.27 -32.50
N GLU A 323 -6.41 6.61 -31.89
CA GLU A 323 -7.47 7.44 -32.45
C GLU A 323 -7.24 8.95 -32.20
N GLY A 324 -6.15 9.31 -31.52
CA GLY A 324 -5.79 10.71 -31.21
C GLY A 324 -6.56 11.31 -30.02
N GLU A 325 -7.28 10.50 -29.27
CA GLU A 325 -7.93 10.93 -28.03
C GLU A 325 -6.95 10.83 -26.84
N VAL A 326 -7.04 11.75 -25.89
CA VAL A 326 -6.27 11.70 -24.65
C VAL A 326 -7.00 10.81 -23.64
N ALA A 327 -6.43 9.67 -23.36
CA ALA A 327 -6.90 8.75 -22.33
C ALA A 327 -6.12 8.90 -21.02
N MET A 328 -6.75 8.64 -19.90
CA MET A 328 -6.13 8.61 -18.60
C MET A 328 -6.07 7.19 -18.08
N LYS A 329 -4.87 6.73 -17.74
CA LYS A 329 -4.70 5.45 -17.04
C LYS A 329 -5.28 5.54 -15.64
N CYS A 330 -6.13 4.59 -15.31
CA CYS A 330 -6.67 4.45 -13.97
C CYS A 330 -5.50 4.32 -12.95
N PRO A 331 -5.49 5.09 -11.86
CA PRO A 331 -4.47 4.98 -10.82
C PRO A 331 -4.54 3.67 -10.04
N THR A 332 -5.61 2.91 -10.17
CA THR A 332 -5.70 1.51 -9.75
C THR A 332 -5.52 0.60 -10.96
N GLU A 333 -5.02 -0.61 -10.77
CA GLU A 333 -4.75 -1.56 -11.85
C GLU A 333 -5.98 -1.81 -12.73
N VAL A 334 -7.15 -1.89 -12.10
CA VAL A 334 -8.46 -2.04 -12.76
C VAL A 334 -9.46 -1.06 -12.16
N ALA A 335 -10.40 -0.59 -12.95
CA ALA A 335 -11.56 0.15 -12.46
C ALA A 335 -12.61 -0.82 -11.91
N ILE A 336 -12.98 -0.64 -10.64
CA ILE A 336 -13.99 -1.46 -9.97
C ILE A 336 -15.33 -0.71 -9.98
N THR A 337 -16.40 -1.39 -10.39
CA THR A 337 -17.77 -0.86 -10.34
C THR A 337 -18.40 -1.10 -8.96
N ASP A 338 -19.43 -0.34 -8.59
CA ASP A 338 -20.14 -0.47 -7.31
C ASP A 338 -20.64 -1.90 -7.05
N ARG A 339 -21.12 -2.58 -8.09
CA ARG A 339 -21.51 -3.98 -7.98
C ARG A 339 -20.34 -4.88 -7.60
N ARG A 340 -19.19 -4.68 -8.25
CA ARG A 340 -17.96 -5.45 -7.99
C ARG A 340 -17.40 -5.14 -6.63
N GLU A 341 -17.43 -3.88 -6.22
CA GLU A 341 -17.05 -3.46 -4.87
C GLU A 341 -17.82 -4.26 -3.82
N LYS A 342 -19.14 -4.31 -3.95
CA LYS A 342 -19.99 -5.09 -3.04
C LYS A 342 -19.68 -6.60 -3.09
N GLU A 343 -19.51 -7.19 -4.29
CA GLU A 343 -19.15 -8.60 -4.43
C GLU A 343 -17.82 -8.92 -3.73
N PHE A 344 -16.80 -8.07 -3.83
CA PHE A 344 -15.53 -8.24 -3.13
C PHE A 344 -15.67 -8.07 -1.62
N SER A 345 -16.37 -7.04 -1.18
CA SER A 345 -16.61 -6.78 0.25
C SER A 345 -17.35 -7.92 0.93
N ASP A 346 -18.39 -8.47 0.30
CA ASP A 346 -19.14 -9.62 0.81
C ASP A 346 -18.25 -10.89 0.89
N ASN A 347 -17.22 -10.96 0.06
CA ASN A 347 -16.23 -12.03 0.09
C ASN A 347 -15.02 -11.77 0.98
N GLY A 348 -15.01 -10.68 1.76
CA GLY A 348 -14.00 -10.40 2.79
C GLY A 348 -12.75 -9.70 2.27
N PHE A 349 -12.88 -8.92 1.21
CA PHE A 349 -11.82 -8.10 0.65
C PHE A 349 -12.12 -6.61 0.83
N ILE A 350 -11.08 -5.79 0.67
CA ILE A 350 -11.14 -4.34 0.78
C ILE A 350 -10.79 -3.72 -0.58
N PRO A 351 -11.77 -3.50 -1.45
CA PRO A 351 -11.53 -2.93 -2.75
C PRO A 351 -11.27 -1.43 -2.69
N LEU A 352 -10.25 -0.99 -3.44
CA LEU A 352 -9.98 0.42 -3.71
C LEU A 352 -10.61 0.81 -5.04
N VAL A 353 -11.59 1.69 -4.99
CA VAL A 353 -12.40 2.10 -6.13
C VAL A 353 -11.96 3.47 -6.63
N HIS A 354 -11.55 3.55 -7.90
CA HIS A 354 -11.16 4.80 -8.54
C HIS A 354 -12.37 5.64 -8.95
N CYS A 355 -12.31 6.94 -8.72
CA CYS A 355 -13.29 7.89 -9.24
C CYS A 355 -12.93 8.28 -10.68
N LYS A 356 -13.80 7.94 -11.63
CA LYS A 356 -13.57 8.19 -13.07
C LYS A 356 -13.26 9.66 -13.35
N GLY A 357 -12.14 9.90 -14.07
CA GLY A 357 -11.74 11.26 -14.47
C GLY A 357 -11.08 12.08 -13.35
N SER A 358 -10.61 11.44 -12.29
CA SER A 358 -9.94 12.11 -11.17
C SER A 358 -8.64 11.39 -10.76
N ASP A 359 -7.86 12.03 -9.90
CA ASP A 359 -6.62 11.50 -9.31
C ASP A 359 -6.84 10.85 -7.94
N PHE A 360 -8.08 10.60 -7.56
CA PHE A 360 -8.38 9.98 -6.28
C PHE A 360 -9.13 8.66 -6.41
N ALA A 361 -8.98 7.83 -5.40
CA ALA A 361 -9.74 6.61 -5.20
C ALA A 361 -10.28 6.56 -3.77
N ALA A 362 -11.21 5.66 -3.49
CA ALA A 362 -11.78 5.53 -2.15
C ALA A 362 -12.01 4.07 -1.74
N PHE A 363 -11.82 3.79 -0.47
CA PHE A 363 -12.26 2.55 0.17
C PHE A 363 -13.70 2.74 0.66
N PHE A 364 -14.69 2.20 -0.04
CA PHE A 364 -16.10 2.29 0.37
C PHE A 364 -16.43 1.34 1.51
N ALA A 365 -15.84 0.14 1.50
CA ALA A 365 -15.93 -0.81 2.60
C ALA A 365 -14.54 -1.17 3.14
N THR A 366 -14.48 -1.47 4.44
CA THR A 366 -13.29 -1.98 5.12
C THR A 366 -13.64 -3.29 5.82
N GLN A 367 -14.09 -4.25 5.02
CA GLN A 367 -14.49 -5.57 5.51
C GLN A 367 -13.26 -6.41 5.85
N SER A 368 -13.26 -7.09 6.99
CA SER A 368 -12.25 -8.10 7.29
C SER A 368 -12.46 -9.38 6.47
N ALA A 369 -11.47 -10.25 6.47
CA ALA A 369 -11.58 -11.55 5.81
C ALA A 369 -12.65 -12.45 6.44
N GLN A 370 -13.12 -12.15 7.66
CA GLN A 370 -14.10 -12.95 8.37
C GLN A 370 -15.45 -12.98 7.66
N LYS A 371 -16.00 -14.18 7.53
CA LYS A 371 -17.40 -14.38 7.14
C LYS A 371 -18.28 -14.26 8.38
N SER A 372 -19.18 -13.28 8.42
CA SER A 372 -20.10 -13.09 9.53
C SER A 372 -20.96 -14.33 9.74
N LYS A 373 -21.04 -14.80 10.98
CA LYS A 373 -21.94 -15.92 11.36
C LYS A 373 -23.39 -15.48 11.17
N LYS A 374 -24.23 -16.38 10.71
CA LYS A 374 -25.68 -16.17 10.60
C LYS A 374 -26.37 -16.71 11.86
N TYR A 375 -27.24 -15.91 12.43
CA TYR A 375 -28.04 -16.20 13.60
C TYR A 375 -29.52 -16.10 13.27
N ASP A 376 -30.37 -16.61 14.13
CA ASP A 376 -31.82 -16.61 13.94
C ASP A 376 -32.48 -15.24 14.12
N THR A 377 -31.79 -14.29 14.76
CA THR A 377 -32.31 -12.94 15.00
C THR A 377 -31.57 -11.89 14.18
N ASP A 378 -32.30 -10.89 13.66
CA ASP A 378 -31.74 -9.80 12.86
C ASP A 378 -30.73 -8.95 13.64
N ASP A 379 -30.99 -8.71 14.92
CA ASP A 379 -30.07 -7.97 15.79
C ASP A 379 -28.72 -8.69 15.97
N ALA A 380 -28.75 -10.02 16.13
CA ALA A 380 -27.53 -10.80 16.24
C ALA A 380 -26.76 -10.84 14.92
N ASN A 381 -27.45 -10.90 13.76
CA ASN A 381 -26.84 -10.80 12.44
C ASN A 381 -26.21 -9.44 12.22
N ALA A 382 -26.88 -8.36 12.58
CA ALA A 382 -26.33 -7.00 12.52
C ALA A 382 -25.07 -6.86 13.40
N ASN A 383 -25.10 -7.39 14.63
CA ASN A 383 -23.93 -7.37 15.51
C ASN A 383 -22.77 -8.21 14.99
N ALA A 384 -23.04 -9.38 14.41
CA ALA A 384 -22.00 -10.21 13.76
C ALA A 384 -21.38 -9.52 12.56
N ARG A 385 -22.17 -8.83 11.74
CA ARG A 385 -21.69 -8.05 10.61
C ARG A 385 -20.81 -6.87 11.05
N LEU A 386 -21.21 -6.12 12.07
CA LEU A 386 -20.42 -5.03 12.63
C LEU A 386 -19.07 -5.52 13.20
N SER A 387 -19.07 -6.67 13.88
CA SER A 387 -17.85 -7.22 14.46
C SER A 387 -16.87 -7.80 13.44
N SER A 388 -17.23 -7.87 12.16
CA SER A 388 -16.34 -8.25 11.05
C SER A 388 -15.81 -7.06 10.25
N GLN A 389 -16.19 -5.82 10.61
CA GLN A 389 -15.73 -4.61 9.93
C GLN A 389 -14.52 -4.00 10.65
N LEU A 390 -13.44 -3.74 9.90
CA LEU A 390 -12.15 -3.34 10.46
C LEU A 390 -12.19 -2.00 11.19
N GLN A 391 -12.99 -1.02 10.77
CA GLN A 391 -13.10 0.26 11.46
C GLN A 391 -13.53 0.10 12.92
N TYR A 392 -14.41 -0.85 13.21
CA TYR A 392 -14.84 -1.14 14.58
C TYR A 392 -13.81 -1.98 15.33
N ILE A 393 -13.14 -2.90 14.64
CA ILE A 393 -12.08 -3.74 15.22
C ILE A 393 -10.89 -2.86 15.63
N PHE A 394 -10.49 -1.88 14.83
CA PHE A 394 -9.44 -0.92 15.21
C PHE A 394 -9.80 -0.13 16.47
N ALA A 395 -11.06 0.33 16.58
CA ALA A 395 -11.52 1.03 17.76
C ALA A 395 -11.47 0.14 19.01
N VAL A 396 -12.08 -1.05 18.94
CA VAL A 396 -12.13 -2.01 20.07
C VAL A 396 -10.73 -2.44 20.47
N SER A 397 -9.86 -2.74 19.52
CA SER A 397 -8.45 -3.10 19.75
C SER A 397 -7.70 -2.01 20.52
N ARG A 398 -7.90 -0.76 20.13
CA ARG A 398 -7.24 0.37 20.81
C ARG A 398 -7.80 0.59 22.23
N PHE A 399 -9.09 0.40 22.44
CA PHE A 399 -9.66 0.39 23.79
C PHE A 399 -9.06 -0.72 24.64
N ALA A 400 -8.87 -1.92 24.10
CA ALA A 400 -8.22 -3.03 24.80
C ALA A 400 -6.77 -2.69 25.20
N HIS A 401 -5.99 -2.04 24.34
CA HIS A 401 -4.64 -1.56 24.68
C HIS A 401 -4.64 -0.59 25.86
N TYR A 402 -5.52 0.41 25.85
CA TYR A 402 -5.62 1.39 26.94
C TYR A 402 -6.09 0.74 28.24
N LEU A 403 -7.11 -0.11 28.20
CA LEU A 403 -7.61 -0.81 29.39
C LEU A 403 -6.52 -1.67 30.03
N LYS A 404 -5.77 -2.43 29.22
CA LYS A 404 -4.65 -3.25 29.72
C LYS A 404 -3.57 -2.40 30.37
N SER A 405 -3.18 -1.28 29.76
CA SER A 405 -2.17 -0.38 30.31
C SER A 405 -2.62 0.21 31.64
N MET A 406 -3.83 0.79 31.69
CA MET A 406 -4.38 1.40 32.91
C MET A 406 -4.53 0.39 34.05
N MET A 407 -4.98 -0.83 33.77
CA MET A 407 -5.11 -1.86 34.80
C MET A 407 -3.75 -2.33 35.29
N ARG A 408 -2.76 -2.42 34.40
CA ARG A 408 -1.38 -2.75 34.79
C ARG A 408 -0.80 -1.70 35.76
N ASP A 409 -1.03 -0.41 35.51
CA ASP A 409 -0.57 0.68 36.38
C ASP A 409 -1.21 0.65 37.77
N LYS A 410 -2.38 -0.01 37.91
CA LYS A 410 -3.09 -0.15 39.19
C LYS A 410 -2.72 -1.41 40.01
N ILE A 411 -1.90 -2.29 39.44
CA ILE A 411 -1.43 -3.47 40.15
C ILE A 411 -0.66 -3.04 41.42
N GLY A 412 -0.98 -3.63 42.54
CA GLY A 412 -0.40 -3.29 43.85
C GLY A 412 -1.08 -2.14 44.59
N SER A 413 -2.06 -1.46 43.99
CA SER A 413 -2.89 -0.48 44.74
C SER A 413 -3.97 -1.18 45.57
N PHE A 414 -4.44 -0.53 46.64
CA PHE A 414 -5.52 -1.02 47.48
C PHE A 414 -6.90 -0.75 46.88
N MET A 415 -7.06 -1.00 45.59
CA MET A 415 -8.29 -0.74 44.84
C MET A 415 -9.26 -1.91 44.98
N SER A 416 -10.47 -1.63 45.44
CA SER A 416 -11.56 -2.61 45.48
C SER A 416 -12.15 -2.85 44.09
N ARG A 417 -12.92 -3.93 43.95
CA ARG A 417 -13.66 -4.22 42.70
C ARG A 417 -14.55 -3.04 42.27
N GLN A 418 -15.28 -2.44 43.20
CA GLN A 418 -16.18 -1.33 42.90
C GLN A 418 -15.41 -0.07 42.46
N GLU A 419 -14.32 0.26 43.14
CA GLU A 419 -13.47 1.39 42.76
C GLU A 419 -12.83 1.18 41.37
N ALA A 420 -12.38 -0.03 41.04
CA ALA A 420 -11.87 -0.35 39.76
C ALA A 420 -12.94 -0.19 38.66
N GLN A 421 -14.17 -0.63 38.93
CA GLN A 421 -15.29 -0.49 37.99
C GLN A 421 -15.66 0.99 37.78
N ILE A 422 -15.73 1.80 38.86
CA ILE A 422 -16.00 3.25 38.77
C ILE A 422 -14.88 3.96 37.98
N PHE A 423 -13.62 3.62 38.26
CA PHE A 423 -12.47 4.22 37.60
C PHE A 423 -12.51 3.97 36.06
N LEU A 424 -12.73 2.73 35.67
CA LEU A 424 -12.77 2.35 34.25
C LEU A 424 -13.99 2.95 33.53
N ASN A 425 -15.17 2.95 34.18
CA ASN A 425 -16.37 3.53 33.58
C ASN A 425 -16.27 5.07 33.48
N ARG A 426 -15.65 5.75 34.43
CA ARG A 426 -15.38 7.19 34.33
C ARG A 426 -14.46 7.52 33.15
N TRP A 427 -13.44 6.71 32.95
CA TRP A 427 -12.53 6.92 31.82
C TRP A 427 -13.21 6.68 30.47
N ILE A 428 -13.95 5.57 30.31
CA ILE A 428 -14.55 5.23 29.02
C ILE A 428 -15.72 6.16 28.65
N SER A 429 -16.43 6.70 29.65
CA SER A 429 -17.50 7.68 29.40
C SER A 429 -16.99 8.96 28.72
N GLY A 430 -15.71 9.29 28.87
CA GLY A 430 -15.07 10.38 28.14
C GLY A 430 -15.00 10.21 26.61
N TYR A 431 -15.28 9.00 26.11
CA TYR A 431 -15.30 8.67 24.67
C TYR A 431 -16.71 8.32 24.15
N VAL A 432 -17.73 8.52 24.99
CA VAL A 432 -19.13 8.27 24.64
C VAL A 432 -19.79 9.59 24.22
N LEU A 433 -20.51 9.54 23.10
CA LEU A 433 -21.33 10.64 22.60
C LEU A 433 -22.75 10.12 22.33
N GLU A 434 -23.70 10.50 23.17
CA GLU A 434 -25.10 10.04 23.06
C GLU A 434 -25.89 10.73 21.94
N ASN A 435 -25.36 11.84 21.37
CA ASN A 435 -26.05 12.62 20.35
C ASN A 435 -25.90 12.01 18.95
N ASP A 436 -26.97 11.43 18.44
CA ASP A 436 -27.03 10.83 17.10
C ASP A 436 -26.98 11.87 15.95
N VAL A 437 -27.29 13.13 16.21
CA VAL A 437 -27.29 14.21 15.21
C VAL A 437 -25.93 14.92 15.11
N ALA A 438 -24.95 14.50 15.93
CA ALA A 438 -23.63 15.12 15.93
C ALA A 438 -22.92 14.97 14.58
N PRO A 439 -22.08 15.96 14.17
CA PRO A 439 -21.27 15.89 12.96
C PRO A 439 -20.35 14.67 12.92
N ALA A 440 -20.04 14.17 11.72
CA ALA A 440 -19.19 12.99 11.52
C ALA A 440 -17.82 13.10 12.23
N ALA A 441 -17.20 14.29 12.20
CA ALA A 441 -15.91 14.54 12.87
C ALA A 441 -16.01 14.38 14.40
N GLN A 442 -17.12 14.75 15.02
CA GLN A 442 -17.32 14.54 16.44
C GLN A 442 -17.53 13.06 16.77
N LYS A 443 -18.30 12.34 15.95
CA LYS A 443 -18.48 10.88 16.11
C LYS A 443 -17.16 10.12 15.89
N ALA A 444 -16.30 10.59 15.01
CA ALA A 444 -14.96 10.01 14.82
C ALA A 444 -14.04 10.25 16.04
N LYS A 445 -14.17 11.40 16.70
CA LYS A 445 -13.40 11.73 17.91
C LYS A 445 -13.94 11.03 19.18
N TYR A 446 -15.26 10.82 19.25
CA TYR A 446 -15.96 10.09 20.32
C TYR A 446 -16.62 8.84 19.71
N PRO A 447 -15.87 7.77 19.51
CA PRO A 447 -16.30 6.67 18.62
C PRO A 447 -17.43 5.80 19.21
N LEU A 448 -17.74 5.97 20.48
CA LEU A 448 -18.73 5.15 21.17
C LEU A 448 -20.05 5.91 21.36
N ARG A 449 -21.15 5.25 21.07
CA ARG A 449 -22.50 5.69 21.42
C ARG A 449 -22.84 5.33 22.85
N GLU A 450 -22.40 4.14 23.28
CA GLU A 450 -22.65 3.59 24.59
C GLU A 450 -21.47 2.72 25.02
N ALA A 451 -21.08 2.77 26.27
CA ALA A 451 -20.05 1.90 26.81
C ALA A 451 -20.27 1.60 28.27
N ARG A 452 -19.98 0.36 28.66
CA ARG A 452 -20.03 -0.09 30.05
C ARG A 452 -18.92 -1.11 30.29
N ILE A 453 -18.30 -1.00 31.45
CA ILE A 453 -17.28 -1.96 31.89
C ILE A 453 -17.77 -2.57 33.21
N ASP A 454 -17.91 -3.89 33.19
CA ASP A 454 -18.27 -4.67 34.38
C ASP A 454 -17.01 -5.37 34.88
N VAL A 455 -16.76 -5.26 36.19
CA VAL A 455 -15.61 -5.89 36.86
C VAL A 455 -16.10 -6.98 37.78
N ALA A 456 -15.61 -8.20 37.56
CA ALA A 456 -15.93 -9.38 38.37
C ALA A 456 -14.66 -9.92 39.05
N GLU A 457 -14.82 -10.53 40.21
CA GLU A 457 -13.76 -11.25 40.89
C GLU A 457 -13.51 -12.60 40.17
N VAL A 458 -12.24 -13.00 40.12
CA VAL A 458 -11.87 -14.31 39.59
C VAL A 458 -12.06 -15.34 40.69
N PRO A 459 -12.95 -16.34 40.53
CA PRO A 459 -13.19 -17.36 41.55
C PRO A 459 -11.90 -18.06 41.98
N GLY A 460 -11.69 -18.15 43.29
CA GLY A 460 -10.50 -18.81 43.88
C GLY A 460 -9.20 -18.01 43.84
N LYS A 461 -9.23 -16.75 43.39
CA LYS A 461 -8.03 -15.86 43.38
C LYS A 461 -8.35 -14.51 44.00
N PRO A 462 -8.29 -14.36 45.36
CA PRO A 462 -8.54 -13.08 46.03
C PRO A 462 -7.64 -11.97 45.46
N GLY A 463 -8.23 -10.79 45.21
CA GLY A 463 -7.50 -9.65 44.63
C GLY A 463 -7.26 -9.73 43.10
N SER A 464 -7.75 -10.76 42.44
CA SER A 464 -7.72 -10.86 40.98
C SER A 464 -9.08 -10.50 40.40
N TYR A 465 -9.11 -9.51 39.51
CA TYR A 465 -10.33 -9.02 38.83
C TYR A 465 -10.27 -9.27 37.35
N ARG A 466 -11.44 -9.56 36.75
CA ARG A 466 -11.66 -9.64 35.32
C ARG A 466 -12.61 -8.51 34.90
N ALA A 467 -12.17 -7.68 33.96
CA ALA A 467 -12.99 -6.65 33.37
C ALA A 467 -13.57 -7.12 32.04
N VAL A 468 -14.86 -6.89 31.82
CA VAL A 468 -15.55 -7.11 30.54
C VAL A 468 -16.11 -5.76 30.09
N ALA A 469 -15.67 -5.32 28.93
CA ALA A 469 -16.11 -4.06 28.33
C ALA A 469 -17.19 -4.34 27.26
N PHE A 470 -18.34 -3.69 27.40
CA PHE A 470 -19.41 -3.65 26.43
C PHE A 470 -19.30 -2.32 25.69
N LEU A 471 -19.01 -2.38 24.39
CA LEU A 471 -18.75 -1.22 23.54
C LEU A 471 -19.75 -1.20 22.39
N ARG A 472 -20.48 -0.10 22.26
CA ARG A 472 -21.39 0.15 21.16
C ARG A 472 -20.87 1.34 20.36
N PRO A 473 -20.28 1.14 19.18
CA PRO A 473 -19.79 2.25 18.34
C PRO A 473 -20.94 2.99 17.67
N HIS A 474 -20.67 4.18 17.16
CA HIS A 474 -21.56 4.84 16.22
C HIS A 474 -21.57 4.08 14.90
N PHE A 475 -22.77 3.80 14.39
CA PHE A 475 -22.91 3.13 13.10
C PHE A 475 -22.66 4.12 11.96
N GLN A 476 -21.87 3.67 11.01
CA GLN A 476 -21.69 4.35 9.73
C GLN A 476 -22.71 3.81 8.73
N LEU A 477 -23.13 4.65 7.77
CA LEU A 477 -24.01 4.23 6.68
C LEU A 477 -23.29 3.15 5.85
N ASP A 478 -23.89 1.99 5.75
CA ASP A 478 -23.32 0.84 5.07
C ASP A 478 -23.82 0.75 3.62
N GLU A 479 -25.12 0.90 3.44
CA GLU A 479 -25.78 0.81 2.13
C GLU A 479 -27.01 1.73 2.10
N LEU A 480 -27.23 2.40 1.00
CA LEU A 480 -28.43 3.18 0.74
C LEU A 480 -29.05 2.75 -0.59
N SER A 481 -30.16 2.02 -0.53
CA SER A 481 -30.93 1.69 -1.72
C SER A 481 -32.02 2.72 -1.95
N VAL A 482 -32.01 3.34 -3.13
CA VAL A 482 -33.02 4.32 -3.52
C VAL A 482 -33.99 3.71 -4.55
N SER A 483 -35.26 3.61 -4.20
CA SER A 483 -36.29 3.24 -5.16
C SER A 483 -37.01 4.49 -5.65
N LEU A 484 -36.91 4.79 -6.94
CA LEU A 484 -37.64 5.89 -7.56
C LEU A 484 -39.00 5.38 -8.07
N ARG A 485 -40.07 5.92 -7.54
CA ARG A 485 -41.43 5.65 -8.02
C ARG A 485 -41.93 6.84 -8.85
N LEU A 486 -41.87 6.71 -10.15
CA LEU A 486 -42.52 7.70 -11.08
C LEU A 486 -44.01 7.41 -11.14
N VAL A 487 -44.81 8.34 -10.64
CA VAL A 487 -46.28 8.32 -10.82
C VAL A 487 -46.61 9.32 -11.93
N ALA A 488 -46.89 8.81 -13.12
CA ALA A 488 -47.47 9.61 -14.18
C ALA A 488 -49.00 9.66 -14.00
N ASN A 489 -49.54 10.81 -13.59
CA ASN A 489 -50.97 11.05 -13.67
C ASN A 489 -51.36 11.26 -15.13
N LEU A 490 -51.95 10.26 -15.74
CA LEU A 490 -52.61 10.46 -17.04
C LEU A 490 -53.81 11.41 -16.85
N PRO A 491 -53.95 12.46 -17.65
CA PRO A 491 -55.15 13.29 -17.62
C PRO A 491 -56.37 12.40 -17.95
N PRO A 492 -57.52 12.63 -17.30
CA PRO A 492 -58.73 11.87 -17.63
C PRO A 492 -59.06 12.03 -19.11
N PRO A 493 -59.54 10.98 -19.79
CA PRO A 493 -59.93 11.05 -21.19
C PRO A 493 -60.99 12.16 -21.34
N ALA A 494 -60.77 13.08 -22.30
CA ALA A 494 -61.71 14.11 -22.61
C ALA A 494 -63.04 13.45 -22.99
N GLY A 495 -64.04 13.63 -22.14
CA GLY A 495 -65.37 13.11 -22.37
C GLY A 495 -65.93 13.69 -23.66
N LYS A 496 -66.52 12.81 -24.49
CA LYS A 496 -67.38 13.16 -25.61
C LYS A 496 -68.65 13.75 -25.11
#